data_8023812568f8bfcc13bd2b887c7bb9bb
#
_entry.id   8023812568f8bfcc13bd2b887c7bb9bb
#
_cell.length_a   1.000
_cell.length_b   1.000
_cell.length_c   1.000
_cell.angle_alpha   90.00
_cell.angle_beta   90.00
_cell.angle_gamma   90.00
#
_symmetry.space_group_name_H-M   'P 1'
#
loop_
_entity.id
_entity.type
_entity.pdbx_description
1 polymer ?
#
loop_
_entity_poly.entity_id
_entity_poly.type
_entity_poly.pdbx_seq_one_letter_code
_entity_poly.pdbx_strand_id
1 'polypeptide(L)'
;KHDAFRIYTLNVQGEMLCITGTIDAGTLNQEMKLTARDEIGKEWSAELHPYSKGDIKNRFDEVLLAGRWFRLSVPLHMAQTINFYLDINNSKIKIYPKLMGDTGLKHQYRYSYVEIAGWLIRYDSGALIAIPKTVLRLFKLHHNYLKELHRKKDAAGEADYRKKLRWSKKIRKLKLKNQIAFVTARSNDGLLPNIRNVYNRTTAEKVVFVHMMPYTDEQMERAIEAVYSSKVVVTDDYFYLFRKFGKKPGQKFVQLWHATGAFKKFGLDGTDLFPEVDRLYHKDYDLVSVSGENLREIYASAFGIEPEKVKAYGAPRTDEILQSQYKDERKKEILDKYPNLKEKQVILYAPTFRDSNGKDKHIFHPVMDFESLSHSLKRNQVFIICPHPVMQNRIPDREYHNIIQVDDFTTNEMMCIADLLVTDYSSVIFEYSLLNKPMVFYCYDYDEYNRDFYLDYEKDLPGKMFRNYGDLEQYICNGEFRDVATVQDFRNRYMSACDGKSGERLAHAVEELLEE
;
A
#
# COMPACT_ATOMS: atom_id res chain seq x y z
N LYS A 1 18.03 -9.49 3.55
CA LYS A 1 19.43 -9.46 3.05
C LYS A 1 19.59 -9.92 1.60
N HIS A 2 18.58 -10.49 0.93
CA HIS A 2 18.65 -10.97 -0.46
C HIS A 2 18.31 -9.92 -1.53
N ASP A 3 17.77 -8.76 -1.17
CA ASP A 3 17.35 -7.72 -2.11
C ASP A 3 18.42 -6.65 -2.41
N ALA A 4 19.56 -6.72 -1.74
CA ALA A 4 20.60 -5.71 -1.83
C ALA A 4 21.49 -5.79 -3.08
N PHE A 5 21.45 -6.90 -3.83
CA PHE A 5 22.25 -7.13 -5.03
C PHE A 5 21.32 -7.40 -6.22
N ARG A 6 21.29 -6.45 -7.17
CA ARG A 6 20.41 -6.48 -8.33
C ARG A 6 21.19 -6.43 -9.63
N ILE A 7 20.82 -7.28 -10.61
CA ILE A 7 21.33 -7.21 -11.98
C ILE A 7 20.23 -6.65 -12.87
N TYR A 8 20.52 -5.56 -13.57
CA TYR A 8 19.59 -4.89 -14.47
C TYR A 8 19.79 -5.28 -15.94
N THR A 9 21.04 -5.40 -16.38
CA THR A 9 21.32 -5.73 -17.77
C THR A 9 22.33 -6.85 -17.91
N LEU A 10 22.13 -7.65 -18.94
CA LEU A 10 23.07 -8.64 -19.45
C LEU A 10 23.29 -8.36 -20.94
N ASN A 11 24.54 -8.21 -21.35
CA ASN A 11 24.90 -8.02 -22.74
C ASN A 11 26.20 -8.80 -23.05
N VAL A 12 26.35 -9.21 -24.28
CA VAL A 12 27.61 -9.87 -24.76
C VAL A 12 28.21 -9.00 -25.84
N GLN A 13 29.43 -8.57 -25.62
CA GLN A 13 30.24 -7.79 -26.55
C GLN A 13 31.51 -8.60 -26.94
N GLY A 14 31.53 -9.12 -28.15
CA GLY A 14 32.53 -10.10 -28.55
C GLY A 14 32.43 -11.37 -27.70
N GLU A 15 33.53 -11.71 -27.00
CA GLU A 15 33.57 -12.85 -26.06
C GLU A 15 33.44 -12.41 -24.59
N MET A 16 32.94 -11.21 -24.33
CA MET A 16 32.76 -10.68 -22.98
C MET A 16 31.31 -10.60 -22.60
N LEU A 17 30.91 -11.25 -21.51
CA LEU A 17 29.62 -11.02 -20.86
C LEU A 17 29.71 -9.77 -19.96
N CYS A 18 29.02 -8.73 -20.34
CA CYS A 18 28.90 -7.48 -19.58
C CYS A 18 27.63 -7.50 -18.71
N ILE A 19 27.80 -7.33 -17.41
CA ILE A 19 26.75 -7.37 -16.41
C ILE A 19 26.72 -6.01 -15.73
N THR A 20 25.57 -5.35 -15.67
CA THR A 20 25.41 -4.12 -14.90
C THR A 20 24.33 -4.29 -13.84
N GLY A 21 24.50 -3.61 -12.72
CA GLY A 21 23.58 -3.73 -11.61
C GLY A 21 23.89 -2.77 -10.47
N THR A 22 23.23 -2.99 -9.33
CA THR A 22 23.43 -2.22 -8.11
C THR A 22 23.66 -3.09 -6.90
N ILE A 23 24.39 -2.55 -5.94
CA ILE A 23 24.55 -3.12 -4.60
C ILE A 23 24.11 -2.04 -3.61
N ASP A 24 23.09 -2.32 -2.82
CA ASP A 24 22.69 -1.49 -1.71
C ASP A 24 23.59 -1.81 -0.51
N ALA A 25 24.43 -0.87 -0.14
CA ALA A 25 25.29 -0.99 1.03
C ALA A 25 24.86 0.04 2.06
N GLY A 26 24.44 -0.42 3.24
CA GLY A 26 23.95 0.42 4.33
C GLY A 26 24.97 1.41 4.93
N THR A 27 26.23 1.42 4.43
CA THR A 27 27.26 2.38 4.84
C THR A 27 28.22 2.63 3.67
N LEU A 28 28.27 3.87 3.18
CA LEU A 28 29.12 4.35 2.07
C LEU A 28 30.63 4.30 2.34
N ASN A 29 31.07 4.05 3.57
CA ASN A 29 32.46 4.20 4.01
C ASN A 29 33.26 2.89 4.14
N GLN A 30 32.70 1.73 3.71
CA GLN A 30 33.42 0.47 3.78
C GLN A 30 34.11 0.16 2.45
N GLU A 31 35.35 -0.32 2.51
CA GLU A 31 36.00 -0.92 1.35
C GLU A 31 35.20 -2.16 0.94
N MET A 32 34.69 -2.11 -0.28
CA MET A 32 33.83 -3.14 -0.85
C MET A 32 34.35 -3.55 -2.22
N LYS A 33 34.48 -4.86 -2.46
CA LYS A 33 34.87 -5.42 -3.74
C LYS A 33 33.82 -6.45 -4.19
N LEU A 34 33.26 -6.25 -5.37
CA LEU A 34 32.41 -7.25 -6.01
C LEU A 34 33.24 -8.08 -6.97
N THR A 35 33.20 -9.39 -6.85
CA THR A 35 33.87 -10.32 -7.74
C THR A 35 32.89 -11.37 -8.29
N ALA A 36 33.15 -11.78 -9.54
CA ALA A 36 32.57 -13.00 -10.10
C ALA A 36 33.66 -14.08 -10.12
N ARG A 37 33.23 -15.34 -9.97
CA ARG A 37 34.10 -16.50 -9.98
C ARG A 37 33.44 -17.64 -10.74
N ASP A 38 34.22 -18.29 -11.65
CA ASP A 38 33.74 -19.50 -12.30
C ASP A 38 34.01 -20.79 -11.47
N GLU A 39 33.61 -21.94 -12.01
CA GLU A 39 33.76 -23.24 -11.39
C GLU A 39 35.22 -23.71 -11.22
N ILE A 40 36.15 -23.17 -12.01
CA ILE A 40 37.58 -23.47 -11.90
C ILE A 40 38.33 -22.48 -11.01
N GLY A 41 37.63 -21.52 -10.43
CA GLY A 41 38.17 -20.58 -9.45
C GLY A 41 38.74 -19.30 -10.01
N LYS A 42 38.62 -19.04 -11.32
CA LYS A 42 39.06 -17.79 -11.94
C LYS A 42 38.11 -16.64 -11.53
N GLU A 43 38.72 -15.52 -11.14
CA GLU A 43 37.98 -14.37 -10.61
C GLU A 43 38.09 -13.13 -11.51
N TRP A 44 37.00 -12.37 -11.55
CA TRP A 44 36.91 -11.05 -12.21
C TRP A 44 36.33 -10.04 -11.25
N SER A 45 36.89 -8.86 -11.21
CA SER A 45 36.42 -7.77 -10.33
C SER A 45 35.53 -6.81 -11.08
N ALA A 46 34.48 -6.35 -10.42
CA ALA A 46 33.60 -5.32 -10.94
C ALA A 46 34.21 -3.92 -10.72
N GLU A 47 33.91 -3.02 -11.63
CA GLU A 47 34.06 -1.59 -11.40
C GLU A 47 32.87 -1.11 -10.58
N LEU A 48 33.15 -0.48 -9.44
CA LEU A 48 32.12 0.03 -8.51
C LEU A 48 32.12 1.55 -8.50
N HIS A 49 30.96 2.14 -8.75
CA HIS A 49 30.77 3.59 -8.74
C HIS A 49 29.73 3.96 -7.68
N PRO A 50 30.05 4.88 -6.75
CA PRO A 50 29.07 5.35 -5.78
C PRO A 50 27.94 6.09 -6.50
N TYR A 51 26.73 5.97 -5.98
CA TYR A 51 25.60 6.82 -6.36
C TYR A 51 24.93 7.38 -5.11
N SER A 52 24.42 8.60 -5.21
CA SER A 52 23.59 9.23 -4.19
C SER A 52 22.14 9.35 -4.65
N LYS A 53 21.25 9.51 -3.68
CA LYS A 53 19.83 9.77 -3.93
C LYS A 53 19.71 11.01 -4.84
N GLY A 54 19.42 10.84 -6.11
CA GLY A 54 19.32 11.91 -7.10
C GLY A 54 20.16 11.74 -8.37
N ASP A 55 21.24 10.94 -8.32
CA ASP A 55 22.15 10.75 -9.47
C ASP A 55 21.65 9.70 -10.47
N ILE A 56 20.70 8.87 -10.08
CA ILE A 56 20.11 7.85 -10.94
C ILE A 56 18.63 8.22 -11.18
N LYS A 57 18.38 9.01 -12.21
CA LYS A 57 17.12 8.96 -12.93
C LYS A 57 17.15 7.71 -13.80
N ASN A 58 16.83 6.58 -13.21
CA ASN A 58 16.63 5.35 -13.94
C ASN A 58 15.35 5.47 -14.78
N ARG A 59 15.27 4.71 -15.89
CA ARG A 59 14.06 4.48 -16.68
C ARG A 59 12.85 4.02 -15.84
N PHE A 60 13.03 3.76 -14.54
CA PHE A 60 12.05 3.19 -13.61
C PHE A 60 11.78 4.04 -12.38
N ASP A 61 12.31 5.26 -12.26
CA ASP A 61 12.11 6.17 -11.10
C ASP A 61 12.18 5.48 -9.71
N GLU A 62 12.92 4.37 -9.60
CA GLU A 62 13.16 3.73 -8.31
C GLU A 62 14.05 4.63 -7.46
N VAL A 63 13.57 5.03 -6.29
CA VAL A 63 14.39 5.69 -5.27
C VAL A 63 15.33 4.64 -4.69
N LEU A 64 16.51 4.55 -5.26
CA LEU A 64 17.57 3.70 -4.72
C LEU A 64 18.16 4.40 -3.47
N LEU A 65 18.20 3.68 -2.37
CA LEU A 65 18.98 4.09 -1.19
C LEU A 65 20.45 4.21 -1.61
N ALA A 66 21.24 5.00 -0.88
CA ALA A 66 22.65 5.17 -1.15
C ALA A 66 23.36 3.81 -1.30
N GLY A 67 24.08 3.62 -2.40
CA GLY A 67 24.74 2.36 -2.73
C GLY A 67 25.78 2.53 -3.82
N ARG A 68 26.09 1.46 -4.52
CA ARG A 68 27.01 1.47 -5.65
C ARG A 68 26.40 0.76 -6.85
N TRP A 69 26.45 1.38 -8.01
CA TRP A 69 26.22 0.68 -9.24
C TRP A 69 27.54 0.03 -9.72
N PHE A 70 27.45 -1.08 -10.43
CA PHE A 70 28.62 -1.82 -10.89
C PHE A 70 28.52 -2.17 -12.36
N ARG A 71 29.71 -2.29 -12.97
CA ARG A 71 29.91 -2.94 -14.26
C ARG A 71 30.90 -4.09 -14.05
N LEU A 72 30.53 -5.29 -14.49
CA LEU A 72 31.37 -6.48 -14.43
C LEU A 72 31.45 -7.10 -15.82
N SER A 73 32.66 -7.37 -16.28
CA SER A 73 32.95 -8.02 -17.55
C SER A 73 33.60 -9.38 -17.31
N VAL A 74 32.95 -10.43 -17.82
CA VAL A 74 33.43 -11.82 -17.67
C VAL A 74 33.73 -12.39 -19.05
N PRO A 75 34.96 -12.83 -19.35
CA PRO A 75 35.28 -13.53 -20.60
C PRO A 75 34.52 -14.84 -20.72
N LEU A 76 33.93 -15.08 -21.87
CA LEU A 76 33.16 -16.29 -22.20
C LEU A 76 33.99 -17.14 -23.17
N HIS A 77 34.47 -18.30 -22.72
CA HIS A 77 35.30 -19.20 -23.55
C HIS A 77 34.62 -20.55 -23.83
N MET A 78 33.88 -21.06 -22.88
CA MET A 78 33.13 -22.33 -22.96
C MET A 78 31.91 -22.22 -21.99
N ALA A 79 31.15 -23.30 -21.89
CA ALA A 79 30.08 -23.36 -20.89
C ALA A 79 30.66 -23.14 -19.49
N GLN A 80 30.15 -22.14 -18.78
CA GLN A 80 30.67 -21.76 -17.47
C GLN A 80 29.60 -21.29 -16.52
N THR A 81 29.81 -21.52 -15.22
CA THR A 81 28.94 -21.07 -14.13
C THR A 81 29.59 -19.90 -13.42
N ILE A 82 28.89 -18.76 -13.36
CA ILE A 82 29.40 -17.50 -12.81
C ILE A 82 28.71 -17.27 -11.47
N ASN A 83 29.47 -17.39 -10.39
CA ASN A 83 29.03 -17.09 -9.02
C ASN A 83 29.50 -15.70 -8.60
N PHE A 84 28.75 -15.04 -7.73
CA PHE A 84 29.05 -13.68 -7.26
C PHE A 84 29.46 -13.69 -5.80
N TYR A 85 30.46 -12.87 -5.47
CA TYR A 85 30.98 -12.69 -4.12
C TYR A 85 31.15 -11.23 -3.80
N LEU A 86 30.80 -10.85 -2.59
CA LEU A 86 31.02 -9.54 -2.03
C LEU A 86 32.08 -9.65 -0.94
N ASP A 87 33.16 -8.90 -1.07
CA ASP A 87 34.18 -8.76 -0.06
C ASP A 87 33.98 -7.43 0.67
N ILE A 88 33.77 -7.51 1.97
CA ILE A 88 33.57 -6.36 2.86
C ILE A 88 34.53 -6.54 4.03
N ASN A 89 35.48 -5.61 4.21
CA ASN A 89 36.43 -5.65 5.31
C ASN A 89 37.19 -7.01 5.40
N ASN A 90 37.63 -7.52 4.26
CA ASN A 90 38.33 -8.81 4.12
C ASN A 90 37.48 -10.06 4.43
N SER A 91 36.17 -9.91 4.53
CA SER A 91 35.21 -11.02 4.67
C SER A 91 34.51 -11.27 3.34
N LYS A 92 34.83 -12.39 2.69
CA LYS A 92 34.25 -12.78 1.38
C LYS A 92 32.98 -13.59 1.57
N ILE A 93 31.86 -13.04 1.11
CA ILE A 93 30.52 -13.62 1.24
C ILE A 93 29.98 -13.93 -0.15
N LYS A 94 29.45 -15.15 -0.35
CA LYS A 94 28.70 -15.49 -1.56
C LYS A 94 27.38 -14.74 -1.54
N ILE A 95 27.06 -14.04 -2.63
CA ILE A 95 25.83 -13.28 -2.78
C ILE A 95 24.99 -13.81 -3.95
N TYR A 96 23.70 -13.58 -3.88
CA TYR A 96 22.73 -14.06 -4.85
C TYR A 96 22.03 -12.85 -5.48
N PRO A 97 22.19 -12.62 -6.81
CA PRO A 97 21.56 -11.49 -7.47
C PRO A 97 20.03 -11.66 -7.58
N LYS A 98 19.31 -10.58 -7.41
CA LYS A 98 17.94 -10.44 -7.89
C LYS A 98 17.99 -9.96 -9.33
N LEU A 99 17.39 -10.69 -10.24
CA LEU A 99 17.34 -10.30 -11.65
C LEU A 99 16.17 -9.35 -11.88
N MET A 100 16.43 -8.24 -12.53
CA MET A 100 15.44 -7.24 -12.88
C MET A 100 14.89 -7.50 -14.31
N GLY A 101 13.76 -6.89 -14.64
CA GLY A 101 12.98 -7.19 -15.86
C GLY A 101 13.75 -7.09 -17.18
N ASP A 102 14.75 -6.22 -17.25
CA ASP A 102 15.52 -5.98 -18.49
C ASP A 102 16.56 -7.07 -18.78
N THR A 103 16.81 -8.00 -17.86
CA THR A 103 17.72 -9.13 -18.09
C THR A 103 17.14 -10.17 -19.06
N GLY A 104 15.84 -10.13 -19.33
CA GLY A 104 15.16 -11.14 -20.16
C GLY A 104 15.01 -12.52 -19.51
N LEU A 105 15.59 -12.72 -18.32
CA LEU A 105 15.54 -13.97 -17.57
C LEU A 105 14.35 -14.00 -16.61
N LYS A 106 13.68 -15.16 -16.49
CA LYS A 106 12.57 -15.37 -15.58
C LYS A 106 12.91 -16.49 -14.59
N HIS A 107 12.91 -16.15 -13.31
CA HIS A 107 13.18 -17.11 -12.22
C HIS A 107 12.24 -18.32 -12.16
N GLN A 108 11.03 -18.17 -12.67
CA GLN A 108 9.97 -19.17 -12.54
C GLN A 108 10.11 -20.37 -13.48
N TYR A 109 11.06 -20.34 -14.41
CA TYR A 109 11.13 -21.36 -15.45
C TYR A 109 12.51 -22.03 -15.51
N ARG A 110 12.55 -23.32 -15.20
CA ARG A 110 13.76 -24.14 -15.15
C ARG A 110 14.63 -24.08 -16.44
N TYR A 111 14.05 -23.75 -17.59
CA TYR A 111 14.71 -23.67 -18.88
C TYR A 111 14.61 -22.27 -19.50
N SER A 112 14.46 -21.23 -18.67
CA SER A 112 14.48 -19.86 -19.18
C SER A 112 15.91 -19.45 -19.49
N TYR A 113 16.20 -19.27 -20.76
CA TYR A 113 17.43 -18.73 -21.27
C TYR A 113 17.14 -17.42 -22.00
N VAL A 114 18.07 -16.50 -21.94
CA VAL A 114 18.18 -15.38 -22.87
C VAL A 114 19.30 -15.69 -23.88
N GLU A 115 19.02 -15.51 -25.15
CA GLU A 115 20.02 -15.65 -26.21
C GLU A 115 20.64 -14.28 -26.50
N ILE A 116 21.94 -14.14 -26.29
CA ILE A 116 22.69 -12.91 -26.54
C ILE A 116 23.96 -13.24 -27.32
N ALA A 117 24.12 -12.70 -28.52
CA ALA A 117 25.31 -12.81 -29.36
C ALA A 117 25.89 -14.25 -29.47
N GLY A 118 25.02 -15.25 -29.65
CA GLY A 118 25.43 -16.65 -29.79
C GLY A 118 25.68 -17.41 -28.50
N TRP A 119 25.31 -16.83 -27.35
CA TRP A 119 25.33 -17.46 -26.05
C TRP A 119 23.94 -17.64 -25.50
N LEU A 120 23.69 -18.76 -24.82
CA LEU A 120 22.50 -18.99 -24.00
C LEU A 120 22.86 -18.72 -22.56
N ILE A 121 22.22 -17.74 -21.95
CA ILE A 121 22.47 -17.37 -20.55
C ILE A 121 21.21 -17.70 -19.74
N ARG A 122 21.38 -18.38 -18.62
CA ARG A 122 20.32 -18.64 -17.65
C ARG A 122 20.76 -18.31 -16.24
N TYR A 123 19.80 -18.13 -15.36
CA TYR A 123 20.01 -18.01 -13.94
C TYR A 123 19.53 -19.27 -13.24
N ASP A 124 20.37 -19.86 -12.42
CA ASP A 124 20.05 -21.06 -11.66
C ASP A 124 20.77 -21.05 -10.32
N SER A 125 20.01 -21.27 -9.25
CA SER A 125 20.55 -21.44 -7.89
C SER A 125 21.54 -20.33 -7.45
N GLY A 126 21.29 -19.09 -7.89
CA GLY A 126 22.11 -17.93 -7.53
C GLY A 126 23.32 -17.67 -8.41
N ALA A 127 23.47 -18.40 -9.51
CA ALA A 127 24.54 -18.21 -10.48
C ALA A 127 24.00 -17.94 -11.88
N LEU A 128 24.77 -17.22 -12.70
CA LEU A 128 24.55 -17.17 -14.15
C LEU A 128 25.29 -18.33 -14.81
N ILE A 129 24.61 -19.03 -15.70
CA ILE A 129 25.18 -20.11 -16.51
C ILE A 129 25.18 -19.63 -17.95
N ALA A 130 26.38 -19.50 -18.53
CA ALA A 130 26.58 -19.13 -19.92
C ALA A 130 26.98 -20.36 -20.74
N ILE A 131 26.27 -20.64 -21.85
CA ILE A 131 26.47 -21.82 -22.70
C ILE A 131 26.56 -21.35 -24.14
N PRO A 132 27.68 -21.70 -24.87
CA PRO A 132 27.78 -21.33 -26.26
C PRO A 132 26.73 -22.04 -27.12
N LYS A 133 26.24 -21.37 -28.12
CA LYS A 133 25.20 -21.87 -29.06
C LYS A 133 25.59 -23.15 -29.78
N THR A 134 26.87 -23.44 -29.84
CA THR A 134 27.41 -24.68 -30.41
C THR A 134 27.01 -25.95 -29.67
N VAL A 135 26.48 -25.86 -28.44
CA VAL A 135 25.95 -27.01 -27.69
C VAL A 135 24.53 -27.33 -28.18
N LEU A 136 24.42 -27.97 -29.33
CA LEU A 136 23.17 -28.24 -30.06
C LEU A 136 22.01 -28.82 -29.26
N ARG A 137 22.26 -29.70 -28.29
CA ARG A 137 21.21 -30.35 -27.50
C ARG A 137 20.50 -29.34 -26.58
N LEU A 138 21.24 -28.49 -25.91
CA LEU A 138 20.70 -27.47 -25.01
C LEU A 138 20.00 -26.37 -25.81
N PHE A 139 20.53 -26.04 -26.98
CA PHE A 139 19.91 -25.10 -27.89
C PHE A 139 18.54 -25.60 -28.38
N LYS A 140 18.42 -26.88 -28.76
CA LYS A 140 17.13 -27.47 -29.13
C LYS A 140 16.12 -27.45 -27.98
N LEU A 141 16.56 -27.78 -26.77
CA LEU A 141 15.69 -27.71 -25.57
C LEU A 141 15.22 -26.28 -25.31
N HIS A 142 16.13 -25.32 -25.41
CA HIS A 142 15.77 -23.90 -25.25
C HIS A 142 14.82 -23.43 -26.37
N HIS A 143 15.09 -23.77 -27.62
CA HIS A 143 14.22 -23.40 -28.73
C HIS A 143 12.80 -23.99 -28.58
N ASN A 144 12.67 -25.23 -28.21
CA ASN A 144 11.38 -25.86 -27.94
C ASN A 144 10.65 -25.21 -26.76
N TYR A 145 11.38 -24.88 -25.70
CA TYR A 145 10.85 -24.14 -24.56
C TYR A 145 10.35 -22.75 -24.96
N LEU A 146 11.14 -21.98 -25.72
CA LEU A 146 10.73 -20.65 -26.18
C LEU A 146 9.48 -20.74 -27.08
N LYS A 147 9.46 -21.72 -28.00
CA LYS A 147 8.30 -21.94 -28.88
C LYS A 147 7.03 -22.23 -28.09
N GLU A 148 7.11 -23.08 -27.08
CA GLU A 148 5.97 -23.37 -26.19
C GLU A 148 5.59 -22.16 -25.32
N LEU A 149 6.57 -21.41 -24.81
CA LEU A 149 6.34 -20.19 -24.04
C LEU A 149 5.67 -19.11 -24.90
N HIS A 150 6.16 -18.89 -26.13
CA HIS A 150 5.54 -17.96 -27.08
C HIS A 150 4.11 -18.38 -27.39
N ARG A 151 3.91 -19.66 -27.71
CA ARG A 151 2.56 -20.20 -27.98
C ARG A 151 1.59 -19.94 -26.83
N LYS A 152 2.01 -20.18 -25.57
CA LYS A 152 1.18 -19.92 -24.38
C LYS A 152 0.98 -18.42 -24.13
N LYS A 153 2.02 -17.62 -24.30
CA LYS A 153 1.97 -16.17 -24.14
C LYS A 153 1.11 -15.53 -25.22
N ASP A 154 1.28 -15.96 -26.47
CA ASP A 154 0.52 -15.46 -27.59
C ASP A 154 -0.96 -15.84 -27.47
N ALA A 155 -1.27 -17.09 -27.09
CA ALA A 155 -2.63 -17.53 -26.85
C ALA A 155 -3.30 -16.78 -25.68
N ALA A 156 -2.59 -16.59 -24.57
CA ALA A 156 -3.09 -15.81 -23.44
C ALA A 156 -3.21 -14.32 -23.79
N GLY A 157 -2.23 -13.76 -24.46
CA GLY A 157 -2.23 -12.38 -24.94
C GLY A 157 -3.31 -12.12 -25.96
N GLU A 158 -3.53 -13.05 -26.89
CA GLU A 158 -4.61 -12.96 -27.86
C GLU A 158 -5.99 -13.05 -27.20
N ALA A 159 -6.15 -13.95 -26.22
CA ALA A 159 -7.40 -14.06 -25.46
C ALA A 159 -7.69 -12.77 -24.66
N ASP A 160 -6.69 -12.19 -23.98
CA ASP A 160 -6.86 -10.90 -23.29
C ASP A 160 -7.12 -9.76 -24.27
N TYR A 161 -6.43 -9.73 -25.40
CA TYR A 161 -6.67 -8.75 -26.46
C TYR A 161 -8.09 -8.85 -27.04
N ARG A 162 -8.57 -10.07 -27.32
CA ARG A 162 -9.95 -10.31 -27.80
C ARG A 162 -10.98 -9.88 -26.76
N LYS A 163 -10.75 -10.18 -25.47
CA LYS A 163 -11.59 -9.70 -24.36
C LYS A 163 -11.58 -8.17 -24.32
N LYS A 164 -10.40 -7.54 -24.33
CA LYS A 164 -10.26 -6.09 -24.33
C LYS A 164 -10.99 -5.45 -25.51
N LEU A 165 -10.89 -6.04 -26.71
CA LEU A 165 -11.57 -5.55 -27.92
C LEU A 165 -13.09 -5.69 -27.81
N ARG A 166 -13.60 -6.83 -27.29
CA ARG A 166 -15.02 -7.07 -27.03
C ARG A 166 -15.58 -5.98 -26.10
N TRP A 167 -14.91 -5.74 -24.97
CA TRP A 167 -15.37 -4.76 -23.99
C TRP A 167 -15.25 -3.32 -24.52
N SER A 168 -14.19 -2.99 -25.24
CA SER A 168 -14.04 -1.67 -25.88
C SER A 168 -15.13 -1.40 -26.92
N LYS A 169 -15.56 -2.44 -27.66
CA LYS A 169 -16.71 -2.32 -28.60
C LYS A 169 -18.02 -2.08 -27.86
N LYS A 170 -18.26 -2.77 -26.73
CA LYS A 170 -19.45 -2.55 -25.88
C LYS A 170 -19.44 -1.14 -25.32
N ILE A 171 -18.34 -0.71 -24.72
CA ILE A 171 -18.16 0.64 -24.14
C ILE A 171 -18.49 1.74 -25.15
N ARG A 172 -17.99 1.63 -26.39
CA ARG A 172 -18.27 2.62 -27.45
C ARG A 172 -19.75 2.72 -27.82
N LYS A 173 -20.51 1.63 -27.74
CA LYS A 173 -21.94 1.59 -28.06
C LYS A 173 -22.82 2.17 -26.95
N LEU A 174 -22.38 2.12 -25.69
CA LEU A 174 -23.12 2.66 -24.57
C LEU A 174 -23.21 4.18 -24.71
N LYS A 175 -24.39 4.74 -24.52
CA LYS A 175 -24.62 6.19 -24.43
C LYS A 175 -24.52 6.64 -23.00
N LEU A 176 -23.94 7.81 -22.74
CA LEU A 176 -23.97 8.42 -21.41
C LEU A 176 -25.41 8.87 -21.12
N LYS A 177 -25.89 8.45 -19.96
CA LYS A 177 -27.15 8.87 -19.37
C LYS A 177 -26.86 9.91 -18.29
N ASN A 178 -27.81 10.74 -18.01
CA ASN A 178 -27.73 11.71 -16.92
C ASN A 178 -27.94 11.02 -15.57
N GLN A 179 -26.99 10.15 -15.21
CA GLN A 179 -27.01 9.33 -13.99
C GLN A 179 -25.62 9.24 -13.38
N ILE A 180 -25.56 8.89 -12.09
CA ILE A 180 -24.33 8.73 -11.32
C ILE A 180 -24.12 7.26 -11.02
N ALA A 181 -22.93 6.73 -11.32
CA ALA A 181 -22.52 5.39 -10.88
C ALA A 181 -21.70 5.48 -9.59
N PHE A 182 -22.14 4.82 -8.55
CA PHE A 182 -21.41 4.62 -7.30
C PHE A 182 -20.75 3.24 -7.34
N VAL A 183 -19.41 3.22 -7.32
CA VAL A 183 -18.65 1.98 -7.53
C VAL A 183 -17.61 1.78 -6.45
N THR A 184 -17.51 0.57 -5.91
CA THR A 184 -16.45 0.19 -4.98
C THR A 184 -15.86 -1.16 -5.35
N ALA A 185 -14.52 -1.27 -5.25
CA ALA A 185 -13.77 -2.51 -5.40
C ALA A 185 -13.29 -3.08 -4.05
N ARG A 186 -13.77 -2.53 -2.93
CA ARG A 186 -13.32 -2.87 -1.57
C ARG A 186 -14.30 -3.74 -0.78
N SER A 187 -15.47 -4.00 -1.34
CA SER A 187 -16.52 -4.79 -0.69
C SER A 187 -17.26 -5.63 -1.72
N ASN A 188 -17.85 -6.73 -1.26
CA ASN A 188 -18.84 -7.52 -2.02
C ASN A 188 -20.26 -7.34 -1.48
N ASP A 189 -20.42 -6.74 -0.29
CA ASP A 189 -21.67 -6.76 0.48
C ASP A 189 -22.43 -5.42 0.45
N GLY A 190 -21.82 -4.35 -0.07
CA GLY A 190 -22.47 -3.05 -0.16
C GLY A 190 -21.49 -1.88 -0.24
N LEU A 191 -22.03 -0.68 -0.35
CA LEU A 191 -21.26 0.56 -0.36
C LEU A 191 -20.67 0.83 1.03
N LEU A 192 -19.40 1.12 1.08
CA LEU A 192 -18.68 1.50 2.30
C LEU A 192 -19.06 2.92 2.77
N PRO A 193 -18.83 3.28 4.05
CA PRO A 193 -19.36 4.51 4.65
C PRO A 193 -19.10 5.80 3.86
N ASN A 194 -17.90 5.99 3.28
CA ASN A 194 -17.61 7.18 2.48
C ASN A 194 -18.57 7.32 1.30
N ILE A 195 -18.64 6.30 0.48
CA ILE A 195 -19.44 6.33 -0.74
C ILE A 195 -20.93 6.19 -0.44
N ARG A 196 -21.32 5.39 0.58
CA ARG A 196 -22.70 5.23 1.03
C ARG A 196 -23.32 6.54 1.50
N ASN A 197 -22.55 7.35 2.23
CA ASN A 197 -23.02 8.64 2.73
C ASN A 197 -23.35 9.62 1.61
N VAL A 198 -22.56 9.66 0.54
CA VAL A 198 -22.85 10.47 -0.64
C VAL A 198 -24.04 9.89 -1.41
N TYR A 199 -24.05 8.56 -1.64
CA TYR A 199 -25.15 7.87 -2.30
C TYR A 199 -26.51 8.15 -1.67
N ASN A 200 -26.61 8.09 -0.33
CA ASN A 200 -27.86 8.30 0.39
C ASN A 200 -28.39 9.75 0.28
N ARG A 201 -27.52 10.72 0.05
CA ARG A 201 -27.88 12.14 -0.06
C ARG A 201 -28.06 12.61 -1.50
N THR A 202 -27.59 11.83 -2.47
CA THR A 202 -27.77 12.12 -3.90
C THR A 202 -29.22 11.85 -4.30
N THR A 203 -29.85 12.81 -4.96
CA THR A 203 -31.24 12.77 -5.43
C THR A 203 -31.34 12.35 -6.90
N ALA A 204 -30.31 12.61 -7.70
CA ALA A 204 -30.23 12.27 -9.12
C ALA A 204 -30.34 10.74 -9.36
N GLU A 205 -30.63 10.37 -10.61
CA GLU A 205 -30.65 8.96 -11.02
C GLU A 205 -29.28 8.32 -10.76
N LYS A 206 -29.27 7.15 -10.14
CA LYS A 206 -28.06 6.49 -9.67
C LYS A 206 -28.08 4.99 -9.84
N VAL A 207 -26.90 4.45 -10.13
CA VAL A 207 -26.65 3.01 -10.24
C VAL A 207 -25.50 2.61 -9.32
N VAL A 208 -25.48 1.36 -8.89
CA VAL A 208 -24.48 0.85 -7.95
C VAL A 208 -23.78 -0.37 -8.54
N PHE A 209 -22.46 -0.41 -8.40
CA PHE A 209 -21.66 -1.60 -8.66
C PHE A 209 -20.70 -1.85 -7.50
N VAL A 210 -20.86 -3.01 -6.84
CA VAL A 210 -20.11 -3.40 -5.64
C VAL A 210 -19.54 -4.78 -5.86
N HIS A 211 -18.24 -4.87 -6.18
CA HIS A 211 -17.54 -6.15 -6.28
C HIS A 211 -16.03 -5.96 -6.16
N MET A 212 -15.39 -6.82 -5.38
CA MET A 212 -13.94 -6.93 -5.34
C MET A 212 -13.41 -7.64 -6.60
N MET A 213 -12.21 -7.28 -7.01
CA MET A 213 -11.52 -7.96 -8.11
C MET A 213 -10.96 -9.33 -7.66
N PRO A 214 -10.79 -10.32 -8.56
CA PRO A 214 -11.05 -10.27 -10.00
C PRO A 214 -12.55 -10.44 -10.35
N TYR A 215 -13.00 -9.80 -11.43
CA TYR A 215 -14.38 -9.90 -11.90
C TYR A 215 -14.59 -11.11 -12.82
N THR A 216 -15.73 -11.79 -12.66
CA THR A 216 -16.25 -12.72 -13.67
C THR A 216 -16.65 -11.96 -14.94
N ASP A 217 -16.87 -12.66 -16.05
CA ASP A 217 -17.32 -12.00 -17.30
C ASP A 217 -18.69 -11.30 -17.11
N GLU A 218 -19.58 -11.87 -16.31
CA GLU A 218 -20.88 -11.26 -15.95
C GLU A 218 -20.72 -9.99 -15.09
N GLN A 219 -19.88 -10.06 -14.05
CA GLN A 219 -19.57 -8.90 -13.22
C GLN A 219 -18.88 -7.80 -14.04
N MET A 220 -17.97 -8.16 -14.95
CA MET A 220 -17.34 -7.22 -15.87
C MET A 220 -18.37 -6.55 -16.78
N GLU A 221 -19.35 -7.29 -17.28
CA GLU A 221 -20.43 -6.75 -18.11
C GLU A 221 -21.27 -5.75 -17.35
N ARG A 222 -21.70 -6.08 -16.13
CA ARG A 222 -22.45 -5.19 -15.24
C ARG A 222 -21.65 -3.94 -14.86
N ALA A 223 -20.35 -4.11 -14.55
CA ALA A 223 -19.45 -2.99 -14.23
C ALA A 223 -19.33 -2.03 -15.42
N ILE A 224 -19.09 -2.55 -16.62
CA ILE A 224 -19.01 -1.75 -17.85
C ILE A 224 -20.32 -1.02 -18.11
N GLU A 225 -21.45 -1.68 -17.94
CA GLU A 225 -22.75 -1.06 -18.15
C GLU A 225 -23.01 0.05 -17.14
N ALA A 226 -22.82 -0.21 -15.84
CA ALA A 226 -22.98 0.80 -14.79
C ALA A 226 -22.07 2.02 -15.01
N VAL A 227 -20.78 1.76 -15.26
CA VAL A 227 -19.76 2.83 -15.36
C VAL A 227 -19.88 3.61 -16.66
N TYR A 228 -19.90 2.93 -17.81
CA TYR A 228 -19.80 3.61 -19.13
C TYR A 228 -21.14 4.05 -19.72
N SER A 229 -22.25 3.80 -19.00
CA SER A 229 -23.53 4.46 -19.28
C SER A 229 -23.78 5.68 -18.36
N SER A 230 -22.95 5.93 -17.36
CA SER A 230 -23.14 7.02 -16.41
C SER A 230 -22.25 8.22 -16.73
N LYS A 231 -22.81 9.43 -16.67
CA LYS A 231 -22.09 10.68 -16.89
C LYS A 231 -21.10 10.97 -15.76
N VAL A 232 -21.44 10.66 -14.53
CA VAL A 232 -20.57 10.79 -13.35
C VAL A 232 -20.31 9.43 -12.74
N VAL A 233 -19.07 9.16 -12.34
CA VAL A 233 -18.66 7.94 -11.63
C VAL A 233 -17.96 8.33 -10.34
N VAL A 234 -18.45 7.82 -9.21
CA VAL A 234 -17.91 8.04 -7.87
C VAL A 234 -17.29 6.76 -7.34
N THR A 235 -16.05 6.82 -6.87
CA THR A 235 -15.34 5.68 -6.27
C THR A 235 -14.65 6.07 -4.96
N ASP A 236 -14.29 5.06 -4.17
CA ASP A 236 -13.59 5.21 -2.89
C ASP A 236 -12.20 4.55 -2.88
N ASP A 237 -11.71 4.09 -4.03
CA ASP A 237 -10.40 3.43 -4.14
C ASP A 237 -9.91 3.41 -5.60
N TYR A 238 -8.79 2.71 -5.84
CA TYR A 238 -8.29 2.41 -7.18
C TYR A 238 -9.36 1.76 -8.05
N PHE A 239 -9.60 2.30 -9.23
CA PHE A 239 -10.66 1.80 -10.08
C PHE A 239 -10.13 1.25 -11.41
N TYR A 240 -10.12 -0.08 -11.53
CA TYR A 240 -9.51 -0.84 -12.63
C TYR A 240 -10.03 -0.47 -14.03
N LEU A 241 -11.34 -0.20 -14.18
CA LEU A 241 -11.92 -0.01 -15.51
C LEU A 241 -11.38 1.25 -16.20
N PHE A 242 -11.25 2.37 -15.50
CA PHE A 242 -10.68 3.58 -16.09
C PHE A 242 -9.20 3.44 -16.39
N ARG A 243 -8.44 2.72 -15.57
CA ARG A 243 -7.07 2.36 -15.91
C ARG A 243 -7.01 1.57 -17.21
N LYS A 244 -7.91 0.57 -17.41
CA LYS A 244 -7.85 -0.36 -18.55
C LYS A 244 -8.39 0.24 -19.84
N PHE A 245 -9.48 1.00 -19.78
CA PHE A 245 -10.23 1.44 -20.95
C PHE A 245 -10.29 2.97 -21.11
N GLY A 246 -9.88 3.73 -20.10
CA GLY A 246 -10.00 5.18 -20.05
C GLY A 246 -11.43 5.65 -19.79
N LYS A 247 -11.58 6.95 -19.65
CA LYS A 247 -12.84 7.69 -19.47
C LYS A 247 -13.43 8.05 -20.84
N LYS A 248 -14.74 8.07 -20.97
CA LYS A 248 -15.40 8.57 -22.19
C LYS A 248 -15.38 10.09 -22.22
N PRO A 249 -15.39 10.70 -23.43
CA PRO A 249 -15.64 12.15 -23.54
C PRO A 249 -16.94 12.55 -22.84
N GLY A 250 -16.92 13.62 -22.06
CA GLY A 250 -18.06 14.09 -21.27
C GLY A 250 -18.34 13.31 -19.99
N GLN A 251 -17.53 12.30 -19.65
CA GLN A 251 -17.66 11.54 -18.41
C GLN A 251 -16.80 12.19 -17.32
N LYS A 252 -17.33 12.26 -16.10
CA LYS A 252 -16.65 12.81 -14.91
C LYS A 252 -16.31 11.69 -13.93
N PHE A 253 -15.14 11.80 -13.27
CA PHE A 253 -14.66 10.80 -12.33
C PHE A 253 -14.30 11.41 -10.99
N VAL A 254 -15.00 11.00 -9.93
CA VAL A 254 -14.89 11.51 -8.56
C VAL A 254 -14.26 10.47 -7.66
N GLN A 255 -13.22 10.86 -6.93
CA GLN A 255 -12.53 10.02 -5.95
C GLN A 255 -12.78 10.51 -4.53
N LEU A 256 -13.32 9.64 -3.67
CA LEU A 256 -13.54 9.91 -2.25
C LEU A 256 -12.43 9.37 -1.36
N TRP A 257 -11.59 8.48 -1.91
CA TRP A 257 -10.55 7.74 -1.22
C TRP A 257 -11.07 6.92 -0.04
N HIS A 258 -10.19 6.12 0.54
CA HIS A 258 -10.56 5.19 1.61
C HIS A 258 -9.92 5.53 2.97
N ALA A 259 -8.99 6.47 3.01
CA ALA A 259 -8.35 6.96 4.22
C ALA A 259 -8.72 8.42 4.46
N THR A 260 -8.88 8.78 5.71
CA THR A 260 -9.07 10.16 6.14
C THR A 260 -7.71 10.77 6.48
N GLY A 261 -7.53 12.03 6.17
CA GLY A 261 -6.23 12.70 6.35
C GLY A 261 -5.17 12.21 5.36
N ALA A 262 -3.91 12.47 5.68
CA ALA A 262 -2.75 11.96 4.96
C ALA A 262 -1.67 11.58 5.97
N PHE A 263 -1.61 10.31 6.31
CA PHE A 263 -0.70 9.80 7.32
C PHE A 263 0.54 9.18 6.70
N LYS A 264 0.41 8.02 6.08
CA LYS A 264 1.47 7.35 5.33
C LYS A 264 1.49 7.86 3.89
N LYS A 265 2.67 7.95 3.28
CA LYS A 265 2.76 8.28 1.86
C LYS A 265 2.08 7.22 1.01
N PHE A 266 1.39 7.64 -0.02
CA PHE A 266 0.62 6.79 -0.93
C PHE A 266 0.69 7.32 -2.37
N GLY A 267 0.17 6.54 -3.30
CA GLY A 267 0.18 6.90 -4.71
C GLY A 267 1.59 7.13 -5.24
N LEU A 268 1.81 8.20 -5.98
CA LEU A 268 3.11 8.53 -6.58
C LEU A 268 4.17 8.93 -5.55
N ASP A 269 3.75 9.35 -4.35
CA ASP A 269 4.67 9.70 -3.26
C ASP A 269 5.07 8.47 -2.43
N GLY A 270 4.39 7.33 -2.61
CA GLY A 270 4.70 6.07 -1.95
C GLY A 270 5.87 5.34 -2.59
N THR A 271 6.56 4.51 -1.82
CA THR A 271 7.73 3.73 -2.27
C THR A 271 7.38 2.33 -2.79
N ASP A 272 6.13 1.89 -2.61
CA ASP A 272 5.75 0.48 -2.73
C ASP A 272 5.28 0.05 -4.12
N LEU A 273 5.01 0.99 -5.04
CA LEU A 273 4.33 0.69 -6.29
C LEU A 273 5.09 1.21 -7.53
N PHE A 274 4.69 0.70 -8.68
CA PHE A 274 5.18 1.14 -9.97
C PHE A 274 4.53 2.49 -10.32
N PRO A 275 5.24 3.62 -10.28
CA PRO A 275 4.67 4.96 -10.50
C PRO A 275 3.87 5.09 -11.79
N GLU A 276 4.30 4.39 -12.85
CA GLU A 276 3.59 4.38 -14.14
C GLU A 276 2.19 3.74 -14.03
N VAL A 277 2.06 2.72 -13.18
CA VAL A 277 0.78 2.03 -12.94
C VAL A 277 -0.15 2.93 -12.15
N ASP A 278 0.37 3.61 -11.13
CA ASP A 278 -0.41 4.53 -10.30
C ASP A 278 -0.89 5.75 -11.10
N ARG A 279 -0.05 6.33 -11.94
CA ARG A 279 -0.48 7.41 -12.87
C ARG A 279 -1.67 6.99 -13.73
N LEU A 280 -1.71 5.75 -14.20
CA LEU A 280 -2.84 5.27 -15.01
C LEU A 280 -4.15 5.17 -14.22
N TYR A 281 -4.08 4.99 -12.89
CA TYR A 281 -5.27 4.99 -12.04
C TYR A 281 -5.79 6.39 -11.75
N HIS A 282 -4.89 7.35 -11.55
CA HIS A 282 -5.21 8.65 -10.97
C HIS A 282 -5.42 9.78 -11.99
N LYS A 283 -4.86 9.66 -13.19
CA LYS A 283 -4.85 10.71 -14.22
C LYS A 283 -6.22 11.26 -14.63
N ASP A 284 -7.27 10.46 -14.48
CA ASP A 284 -8.59 10.76 -15.02
C ASP A 284 -9.55 11.38 -13.97
N TYR A 285 -9.10 11.68 -12.74
CA TYR A 285 -9.93 12.33 -11.74
C TYR A 285 -10.30 13.75 -12.14
N ASP A 286 -11.58 14.10 -11.99
CA ASP A 286 -12.10 15.45 -12.15
C ASP A 286 -12.30 16.14 -10.79
N LEU A 287 -12.59 15.36 -9.75
CA LEU A 287 -12.77 15.79 -8.38
C LEU A 287 -12.22 14.75 -7.40
N VAL A 288 -11.43 15.21 -6.43
CA VAL A 288 -10.96 14.43 -5.28
C VAL A 288 -11.36 15.17 -4.02
N SER A 289 -11.96 14.47 -3.04
CA SER A 289 -12.32 15.05 -1.75
C SER A 289 -11.29 14.75 -0.68
N VAL A 290 -10.94 15.78 0.11
CA VAL A 290 -10.03 15.67 1.26
C VAL A 290 -10.65 16.28 2.52
N SER A 291 -10.16 15.86 3.70
CA SER A 291 -10.69 16.24 5.00
C SER A 291 -10.28 17.64 5.49
N GLY A 292 -9.34 18.30 4.81
CA GLY A 292 -8.89 19.65 5.16
C GLY A 292 -8.09 20.32 4.05
N GLU A 293 -8.05 21.66 4.05
CA GLU A 293 -7.37 22.48 3.02
C GLU A 293 -5.88 22.13 2.87
N ASN A 294 -5.19 21.87 3.99
CA ASN A 294 -3.77 21.55 3.99
C ASN A 294 -3.42 20.21 3.29
N LEU A 295 -4.43 19.40 2.98
CA LEU A 295 -4.24 18.11 2.32
C LEU A 295 -4.34 18.19 0.80
N ARG A 296 -4.77 19.31 0.25
CA ARG A 296 -4.99 19.46 -1.20
C ARG A 296 -3.72 19.22 -2.00
N GLU A 297 -2.63 19.89 -1.64
CA GLU A 297 -1.33 19.72 -2.30
C GLU A 297 -0.77 18.29 -2.13
N ILE A 298 -0.96 17.69 -0.96
CA ILE A 298 -0.53 16.30 -0.68
C ILE A 298 -1.24 15.32 -1.61
N TYR A 299 -2.56 15.42 -1.72
CA TYR A 299 -3.34 14.51 -2.57
C TYR A 299 -3.10 14.80 -4.06
N ALA A 300 -2.89 16.06 -4.44
CA ALA A 300 -2.50 16.44 -5.80
C ALA A 300 -1.17 15.81 -6.20
N SER A 301 -0.16 15.86 -5.33
CA SER A 301 1.13 15.20 -5.52
C SER A 301 0.98 13.70 -5.60
N ALA A 302 0.33 13.08 -4.60
CA ALA A 302 0.15 11.64 -4.52
C ALA A 302 -0.58 11.04 -5.73
N PHE A 303 -1.51 11.78 -6.33
CA PHE A 303 -2.26 11.35 -7.51
C PHE A 303 -1.70 11.90 -8.82
N GLY A 304 -0.74 12.83 -8.78
CA GLY A 304 -0.16 13.46 -9.97
C GLY A 304 -1.21 14.23 -10.79
N ILE A 305 -2.09 14.98 -10.11
CA ILE A 305 -3.17 15.77 -10.70
C ILE A 305 -3.06 17.24 -10.27
N GLU A 306 -3.80 18.11 -10.96
CA GLU A 306 -3.85 19.55 -10.64
C GLU A 306 -4.50 19.78 -9.27
N PRO A 307 -3.94 20.64 -8.38
CA PRO A 307 -4.48 20.91 -7.05
C PRO A 307 -5.93 21.44 -7.06
N GLU A 308 -6.35 22.09 -8.15
CA GLU A 308 -7.71 22.63 -8.33
C GLU A 308 -8.78 21.53 -8.36
N LYS A 309 -8.41 20.31 -8.74
CA LYS A 309 -9.29 19.13 -8.71
C LYS A 309 -9.45 18.53 -7.31
N VAL A 310 -8.59 18.89 -6.38
CA VAL A 310 -8.66 18.44 -4.99
C VAL A 310 -9.40 19.48 -4.17
N LYS A 311 -10.52 19.10 -3.58
CA LYS A 311 -11.41 19.98 -2.81
C LYS A 311 -11.53 19.52 -1.38
N ALA A 312 -11.47 20.46 -0.44
CA ALA A 312 -11.69 20.18 0.98
C ALA A 312 -13.19 20.11 1.30
N TYR A 313 -13.87 19.12 0.74
CA TYR A 313 -15.28 18.88 1.02
C TYR A 313 -15.51 17.99 2.25
N GLY A 314 -14.46 17.47 2.83
CA GLY A 314 -14.49 16.57 3.99
C GLY A 314 -14.46 15.09 3.59
N ALA A 315 -14.57 14.24 4.60
CA ALA A 315 -14.65 12.79 4.45
C ALA A 315 -16.05 12.32 4.90
N PRO A 316 -16.94 11.91 3.99
CA PRO A 316 -18.34 11.61 4.31
C PRO A 316 -18.56 10.58 5.42
N ARG A 317 -17.65 9.62 5.57
CA ARG A 317 -17.72 8.61 6.63
C ARG A 317 -17.60 9.19 8.05
N THR A 318 -17.06 10.42 8.16
CA THR A 318 -16.91 11.08 9.46
C THR A 318 -18.19 11.81 9.89
N ASP A 319 -19.14 12.00 9.01
CA ASP A 319 -20.39 12.69 9.35
C ASP A 319 -21.17 11.97 10.44
N GLU A 320 -21.16 10.63 10.42
CA GLU A 320 -21.89 9.80 11.40
C GLU A 320 -21.34 9.98 12.83
N ILE A 321 -19.99 9.96 12.98
CA ILE A 321 -19.36 10.07 14.31
C ILE A 321 -19.55 11.45 14.97
N LEU A 322 -19.90 12.47 14.19
CA LEU A 322 -20.19 13.81 14.69
C LEU A 322 -21.66 13.95 15.14
N GLN A 323 -22.57 13.07 14.72
CA GLN A 323 -23.98 13.10 15.11
C GLN A 323 -24.17 12.55 16.51
N SER A 324 -24.86 13.31 17.37
CA SER A 324 -25.15 12.87 18.74
C SER A 324 -25.96 11.59 18.77
N GLN A 325 -26.98 11.51 17.94
CA GLN A 325 -27.86 10.32 17.84
C GLN A 325 -27.04 9.06 17.52
N TYR A 326 -26.15 9.11 16.52
CA TYR A 326 -25.30 7.96 16.17
C TYR A 326 -24.42 7.52 17.36
N LYS A 327 -23.78 8.49 18.03
CA LYS A 327 -22.96 8.18 19.22
C LYS A 327 -23.75 7.54 20.34
N ASP A 328 -24.95 8.02 20.60
CA ASP A 328 -25.82 7.50 21.66
C ASP A 328 -26.33 6.09 21.32
N GLU A 329 -26.72 5.85 20.07
CA GLU A 329 -27.12 4.52 19.57
C GLU A 329 -25.96 3.52 19.67
N ARG A 330 -24.76 3.86 19.15
CA ARG A 330 -23.58 2.99 19.22
C ARG A 330 -23.15 2.73 20.66
N LYS A 331 -23.15 3.75 21.52
CA LYS A 331 -22.85 3.61 22.94
C LYS A 331 -23.82 2.64 23.60
N LYS A 332 -25.11 2.76 23.31
CA LYS A 332 -26.14 1.85 23.84
C LYS A 332 -25.87 0.42 23.39
N GLU A 333 -25.70 0.17 22.10
CA GLU A 333 -25.45 -1.18 21.56
C GLU A 333 -24.21 -1.83 22.16
N ILE A 334 -23.10 -1.06 22.27
CA ILE A 334 -21.88 -1.54 22.88
C ILE A 334 -22.10 -1.90 24.36
N LEU A 335 -22.78 -1.03 25.12
CA LEU A 335 -23.04 -1.27 26.55
C LEU A 335 -24.08 -2.36 26.81
N ASP A 336 -25.02 -2.58 25.89
CA ASP A 336 -25.96 -3.71 25.96
C ASP A 336 -25.23 -5.05 25.78
N LYS A 337 -24.22 -5.08 24.89
CA LYS A 337 -23.41 -6.26 24.64
C LYS A 337 -22.29 -6.47 25.67
N TYR A 338 -21.70 -5.39 26.13
CA TYR A 338 -20.61 -5.37 27.13
C TYR A 338 -21.03 -4.56 28.37
N PRO A 339 -21.95 -5.05 29.20
CA PRO A 339 -22.50 -4.30 30.32
C PRO A 339 -21.45 -3.98 31.42
N ASN A 340 -20.37 -4.72 31.45
CA ASN A 340 -19.21 -4.47 32.35
C ASN A 340 -18.42 -3.21 32.01
N LEU A 341 -18.66 -2.59 30.84
CA LEU A 341 -18.07 -1.30 30.44
C LEU A 341 -18.82 -0.10 31.02
N LYS A 342 -20.00 -0.32 31.58
CA LYS A 342 -20.81 0.75 32.14
C LYS A 342 -20.07 1.44 33.28
N GLU A 343 -20.02 2.78 33.24
CA GLU A 343 -19.33 3.63 34.23
C GLU A 343 -17.80 3.41 34.31
N LYS A 344 -17.23 2.72 33.31
CA LYS A 344 -15.78 2.55 33.21
C LYS A 344 -15.13 3.65 32.38
N GLN A 345 -13.90 3.99 32.72
CA GLN A 345 -13.00 4.74 31.88
C GLN A 345 -12.41 3.79 30.83
N VAL A 346 -12.72 4.03 29.57
CA VAL A 346 -12.39 3.13 28.45
C VAL A 346 -11.11 3.59 27.77
N ILE A 347 -10.08 2.76 27.83
CA ILE A 347 -8.82 2.92 27.11
C ILE A 347 -8.89 2.02 25.85
N LEU A 348 -8.99 2.60 24.68
CA LEU A 348 -9.09 1.89 23.41
C LEU A 348 -7.71 1.75 22.77
N TYR A 349 -7.23 0.53 22.62
CA TYR A 349 -6.01 0.21 21.90
C TYR A 349 -6.33 -0.28 20.48
N ALA A 350 -5.92 0.50 19.48
CA ALA A 350 -6.13 0.22 18.07
C ALA A 350 -4.77 0.14 17.34
N PRO A 351 -4.08 -1.01 17.41
CA PRO A 351 -2.77 -1.18 16.80
C PRO A 351 -2.85 -1.36 15.28
N THR A 352 -1.81 -0.90 14.59
CA THR A 352 -1.58 -1.25 13.19
C THR A 352 -0.93 -2.64 13.11
N PHE A 353 -1.37 -3.44 12.15
CA PHE A 353 -0.69 -4.72 11.87
C PHE A 353 0.73 -4.48 11.33
N ARG A 354 1.59 -5.48 11.50
CA ARG A 354 2.96 -5.45 10.98
C ARG A 354 3.06 -6.35 9.75
N ASP A 355 3.71 -5.83 8.70
CA ASP A 355 4.00 -6.62 7.49
C ASP A 355 5.09 -7.65 7.82
N SER A 356 4.71 -8.86 8.21
CA SER A 356 5.62 -10.00 8.34
C SER A 356 5.63 -10.81 7.05
N ASN A 357 6.83 -11.16 6.57
CA ASN A 357 7.00 -12.07 5.44
C ASN A 357 6.86 -13.52 5.92
N GLY A 358 5.87 -14.25 5.41
CA GLY A 358 5.75 -15.68 5.66
C GLY A 358 4.43 -16.15 6.25
N LYS A 359 4.45 -17.27 7.02
CA LYS A 359 3.26 -17.90 7.60
C LYS A 359 2.55 -17.05 8.65
N ASP A 360 3.26 -16.10 9.26
CA ASP A 360 2.76 -15.25 10.36
C ASP A 360 2.25 -13.89 9.89
N LYS A 361 1.95 -13.75 8.60
CA LYS A 361 1.54 -12.49 7.96
C LYS A 361 0.35 -11.78 8.62
N HIS A 362 -0.48 -12.51 9.36
CA HIS A 362 -1.70 -11.98 10.01
C HIS A 362 -1.69 -12.16 11.53
N ILE A 363 -0.54 -12.48 12.10
CA ILE A 363 -0.35 -12.63 13.54
C ILE A 363 0.36 -11.40 14.07
N PHE A 364 -0.17 -10.79 15.12
CA PHE A 364 0.40 -9.63 15.77
C PHE A 364 0.55 -9.88 17.28
N HIS A 365 1.73 -9.68 17.79
CA HIS A 365 2.04 -9.74 19.21
C HIS A 365 2.54 -8.37 19.66
N PRO A 366 1.71 -7.56 20.33
CA PRO A 366 2.18 -6.28 20.87
C PRO A 366 3.21 -6.52 21.99
N VAL A 367 4.19 -5.64 22.05
CA VAL A 367 5.21 -5.65 23.13
C VAL A 367 4.59 -5.03 24.37
N MET A 368 3.69 -5.77 25.03
CA MET A 368 2.95 -5.34 26.23
C MET A 368 2.91 -6.46 27.26
N ASP A 369 3.09 -6.12 28.53
CA ASP A 369 2.84 -7.03 29.66
C ASP A 369 1.38 -6.87 30.12
N PHE A 370 0.49 -7.69 29.59
CA PHE A 370 -0.93 -7.64 29.91
C PHE A 370 -1.23 -8.08 31.36
N GLU A 371 -0.36 -8.88 31.96
CA GLU A 371 -0.50 -9.25 33.36
C GLU A 371 -0.22 -8.07 34.28
N SER A 372 0.90 -7.38 34.07
CA SER A 372 1.22 -6.14 34.78
C SER A 372 0.10 -5.11 34.56
N LEU A 373 -0.31 -4.88 33.30
CA LEU A 373 -1.38 -3.94 33.00
C LEU A 373 -2.69 -4.27 33.75
N SER A 374 -3.11 -5.54 33.73
CA SER A 374 -4.35 -5.96 34.40
C SER A 374 -4.32 -5.72 35.91
N HIS A 375 -3.16 -5.87 36.54
CA HIS A 375 -3.01 -5.58 37.98
C HIS A 375 -2.94 -4.07 38.26
N SER A 376 -2.35 -3.28 37.37
CA SER A 376 -2.12 -1.85 37.54
C SER A 376 -3.35 -1.00 37.22
N LEU A 377 -4.26 -1.47 36.36
CA LEU A 377 -5.48 -0.76 36.01
C LEU A 377 -6.37 -0.53 37.24
N LYS A 378 -6.88 0.70 37.37
CA LYS A 378 -7.84 1.05 38.44
C LYS A 378 -9.16 0.29 38.27
N ARG A 379 -9.91 0.09 39.35
CA ARG A 379 -11.21 -0.63 39.33
C ARG A 379 -12.22 -0.04 38.34
N ASN A 380 -12.13 1.24 38.06
CA ASN A 380 -12.99 1.95 37.10
C ASN A 380 -12.39 2.04 35.71
N GLN A 381 -11.25 1.41 35.43
CA GLN A 381 -10.61 1.37 34.11
C GLN A 381 -10.82 0.04 33.41
N VAL A 382 -10.90 0.09 32.10
CA VAL A 382 -10.91 -1.06 31.21
C VAL A 382 -10.07 -0.77 29.98
N PHE A 383 -9.24 -1.76 29.59
CA PHE A 383 -8.43 -1.70 28.38
C PHE A 383 -9.07 -2.53 27.30
N ILE A 384 -9.46 -1.88 26.21
CA ILE A 384 -10.13 -2.55 25.09
C ILE A 384 -9.18 -2.62 23.90
N ILE A 385 -9.00 -3.80 23.38
CA ILE A 385 -8.19 -4.05 22.17
C ILE A 385 -9.15 -4.22 21.00
N CYS A 386 -9.03 -3.32 20.01
CA CYS A 386 -9.74 -3.41 18.74
C CYS A 386 -8.70 -3.67 17.63
N PRO A 387 -8.43 -4.93 17.30
CA PRO A 387 -7.38 -5.29 16.35
C PRO A 387 -7.78 -4.88 14.93
N HIS A 388 -6.77 -4.67 14.08
CA HIS A 388 -7.04 -4.48 12.66
C HIS A 388 -7.71 -5.72 12.05
N PRO A 389 -8.71 -5.60 11.15
CA PRO A 389 -9.47 -6.74 10.62
C PRO A 389 -8.65 -7.85 9.94
N VAL A 390 -7.42 -7.58 9.53
CA VAL A 390 -6.53 -8.61 8.97
C VAL A 390 -5.84 -9.46 10.02
N MET A 391 -5.86 -9.08 11.30
CA MET A 391 -5.28 -9.87 12.39
C MET A 391 -6.17 -11.07 12.70
N GLN A 392 -5.54 -12.23 12.87
CA GLN A 392 -6.23 -13.51 13.07
C GLN A 392 -6.06 -14.11 14.46
N ASN A 393 -5.11 -13.60 15.24
CA ASN A 393 -4.85 -14.09 16.58
C ASN A 393 -5.60 -13.28 17.63
N ARG A 394 -5.90 -13.95 18.76
CA ARG A 394 -6.43 -13.28 19.95
C ARG A 394 -5.32 -12.52 20.69
N ILE A 395 -5.65 -11.32 21.16
CA ILE A 395 -4.76 -10.45 21.94
C ILE A 395 -5.55 -9.93 23.16
N PRO A 396 -5.12 -10.20 24.39
CA PRO A 396 -4.05 -11.15 24.75
C PRO A 396 -4.47 -12.61 24.50
N ASP A 397 -3.51 -13.51 24.55
CA ASP A 397 -3.72 -14.95 24.36
C ASP A 397 -4.50 -15.64 25.50
N ARG A 398 -4.62 -14.95 26.65
CA ARG A 398 -5.43 -15.36 27.81
C ARG A 398 -6.44 -14.30 28.24
N GLU A 399 -7.41 -14.70 29.04
CA GLU A 399 -8.50 -13.81 29.51
C GLU A 399 -8.09 -13.01 30.75
N TYR A 400 -8.49 -11.75 30.77
CA TYR A 400 -8.41 -10.84 31.90
C TYR A 400 -9.77 -10.22 32.14
N HIS A 401 -10.07 -9.84 33.39
CA HIS A 401 -11.37 -9.25 33.75
C HIS A 401 -11.54 -7.79 33.31
N ASN A 402 -10.43 -7.08 33.06
CA ASN A 402 -10.37 -5.66 32.72
C ASN A 402 -9.59 -5.37 31.41
N ILE A 403 -9.22 -6.40 30.64
CA ILE A 403 -8.65 -6.29 29.31
C ILE A 403 -9.49 -7.15 28.36
N ILE A 404 -10.08 -6.54 27.34
CA ILE A 404 -11.08 -7.18 26.48
C ILE A 404 -10.71 -6.94 25.03
N GLN A 405 -10.59 -7.99 24.22
CA GLN A 405 -10.57 -7.86 22.76
C GLN A 405 -12.01 -7.79 22.24
N VAL A 406 -12.27 -6.82 21.38
CA VAL A 406 -13.57 -6.62 20.72
C VAL A 406 -13.38 -6.81 19.23
N ASP A 407 -14.12 -7.80 18.66
CA ASP A 407 -14.06 -8.18 17.25
C ASP A 407 -15.36 -7.88 16.49
N ASP A 408 -16.43 -7.57 17.20
CA ASP A 408 -17.80 -7.41 16.70
C ASP A 408 -18.25 -5.95 16.54
N PHE A 409 -17.39 -5.02 16.92
CA PHE A 409 -17.51 -3.59 16.62
C PHE A 409 -16.25 -3.08 15.95
N THR A 410 -16.41 -2.19 15.00
CA THR A 410 -15.29 -1.51 14.34
C THR A 410 -14.60 -0.53 15.28
N THR A 411 -13.34 -0.19 15.00
CA THR A 411 -12.62 0.84 15.75
C THR A 411 -13.41 2.16 15.80
N ASN A 412 -14.05 2.57 14.70
CA ASN A 412 -14.85 3.79 14.64
C ASN A 412 -16.07 3.75 15.57
N GLU A 413 -16.73 2.61 15.71
CA GLU A 413 -17.84 2.44 16.65
C GLU A 413 -17.32 2.47 18.10
N MET A 414 -16.21 1.78 18.37
CA MET A 414 -15.61 1.77 19.71
C MET A 414 -15.09 3.14 20.16
N MET A 415 -14.70 4.03 19.24
CA MET A 415 -14.36 5.42 19.56
C MET A 415 -15.48 6.18 20.27
N CYS A 416 -16.75 5.80 20.04
CA CYS A 416 -17.90 6.48 20.67
C CYS A 416 -17.86 6.38 22.20
N ILE A 417 -17.31 5.30 22.74
CA ILE A 417 -17.20 5.06 24.19
C ILE A 417 -15.79 5.31 24.76
N ALA A 418 -14.75 5.41 23.91
CA ALA A 418 -13.37 5.55 24.35
C ALA A 418 -13.13 6.91 25.06
N ASP A 419 -12.38 6.89 26.15
CA ASP A 419 -11.91 8.08 26.87
C ASP A 419 -10.46 8.42 26.50
N LEU A 420 -9.67 7.40 26.13
CA LEU A 420 -8.30 7.52 25.59
C LEU A 420 -8.14 6.60 24.40
N LEU A 421 -7.57 7.08 23.32
CA LEU A 421 -7.05 6.24 22.23
C LEU A 421 -5.56 5.98 22.43
N VAL A 422 -5.17 4.72 22.44
CA VAL A 422 -3.78 4.27 22.31
C VAL A 422 -3.64 3.67 20.92
N THR A 423 -2.74 4.20 20.12
CA THR A 423 -2.49 3.69 18.74
C THR A 423 -1.01 3.80 18.39
N ASP A 424 -0.66 3.53 17.15
CA ASP A 424 0.70 3.63 16.65
C ASP A 424 0.72 4.34 15.28
N TYR A 425 0.83 3.62 14.18
CA TYR A 425 0.96 4.16 12.82
C TYR A 425 -0.36 4.14 12.02
N SER A 426 -1.46 4.48 12.67
CA SER A 426 -2.81 4.37 12.12
C SER A 426 -3.43 5.72 11.76
N SER A 427 -4.11 5.79 10.61
CA SER A 427 -4.90 6.96 10.22
C SER A 427 -6.14 7.19 11.08
N VAL A 428 -6.47 6.28 11.99
CA VAL A 428 -7.57 6.40 12.97
C VAL A 428 -7.51 7.69 13.80
N ILE A 429 -6.32 8.25 13.93
CA ILE A 429 -6.09 9.52 14.66
C ILE A 429 -6.85 10.70 14.08
N PHE A 430 -7.07 10.71 12.77
CA PHE A 430 -7.83 11.77 12.11
C PHE A 430 -9.30 11.73 12.53
N GLU A 431 -9.95 10.56 12.44
CA GLU A 431 -11.33 10.41 12.86
C GLU A 431 -11.49 10.63 14.37
N TYR A 432 -10.57 10.09 15.18
CA TYR A 432 -10.65 10.26 16.63
C TYR A 432 -10.45 11.71 17.06
N SER A 433 -9.66 12.51 16.34
CA SER A 433 -9.47 13.93 16.62
C SER A 433 -10.77 14.74 16.56
N LEU A 434 -11.76 14.28 15.76
CA LEU A 434 -13.09 14.90 15.66
C LEU A 434 -13.88 14.82 16.96
N LEU A 435 -13.58 13.86 17.82
CA LEU A 435 -14.22 13.69 19.14
C LEU A 435 -13.62 14.61 20.20
N ASN A 436 -12.51 15.30 19.88
CA ASN A 436 -11.78 16.16 20.80
C ASN A 436 -11.43 15.47 22.12
N LYS A 437 -10.97 14.22 22.02
CA LYS A 437 -10.57 13.36 23.14
C LYS A 437 -9.06 13.08 23.07
N PRO A 438 -8.41 12.82 24.22
CA PRO A 438 -6.98 12.56 24.26
C PRO A 438 -6.57 11.28 23.54
N MET A 439 -5.40 11.29 22.93
CA MET A 439 -4.78 10.12 22.31
C MET A 439 -3.30 10.08 22.60
N VAL A 440 -2.73 8.89 22.61
CA VAL A 440 -1.29 8.65 22.79
C VAL A 440 -0.80 7.58 21.80
N PHE A 441 0.49 7.57 21.58
CA PHE A 441 1.14 6.78 20.56
C PHE A 441 2.11 5.80 21.19
N TYR A 442 1.91 4.50 20.95
CA TYR A 442 2.82 3.45 21.40
C TYR A 442 3.65 2.93 20.23
N CYS A 443 4.85 3.47 20.09
CA CYS A 443 5.74 3.28 18.95
C CYS A 443 7.06 2.60 19.39
N TYR A 444 6.97 1.40 19.97
CA TYR A 444 8.12 0.65 20.48
C TYR A 444 9.11 0.26 19.37
N ASP A 445 8.66 0.19 18.13
CA ASP A 445 9.44 -0.18 16.94
C ASP A 445 9.65 0.99 15.96
N TYR A 446 9.62 2.23 16.47
CA TYR A 446 9.68 3.44 15.63
C TYR A 446 10.90 3.48 14.70
N ASP A 447 12.07 3.10 15.20
CA ASP A 447 13.32 3.12 14.43
C ASP A 447 13.39 2.00 13.38
N GLU A 448 12.55 0.97 13.50
CA GLU A 448 12.46 -0.18 12.58
C GLU A 448 11.28 -0.06 11.61
N TYR A 449 10.35 0.84 11.87
CA TYR A 449 9.14 0.99 11.08
C TYR A 449 9.44 1.63 9.73
N ASN A 450 9.34 0.84 8.67
CA ASN A 450 9.88 1.14 7.34
C ASN A 450 8.84 1.75 6.37
N ARG A 451 8.04 2.73 6.81
CA ARG A 451 7.12 3.47 5.94
C ARG A 451 7.29 4.97 6.09
N ASP A 452 7.34 5.67 4.97
CA ASP A 452 7.38 7.13 4.93
C ASP A 452 6.03 7.75 5.33
N PHE A 453 6.09 8.87 6.04
CA PHE A 453 4.94 9.63 6.49
C PHE A 453 4.90 11.01 5.83
N TYR A 454 3.70 11.58 5.71
CA TYR A 454 3.53 13.00 5.38
C TYR A 454 3.69 13.91 6.61
N LEU A 455 3.42 13.37 7.79
CA LEU A 455 3.59 14.06 9.06
C LEU A 455 5.03 13.90 9.56
N ASP A 456 5.56 14.96 10.20
CA ASP A 456 6.71 14.79 11.08
C ASP A 456 6.24 14.07 12.34
N TYR A 457 6.58 12.79 12.43
CA TYR A 457 6.03 11.90 13.44
C TYR A 457 6.38 12.31 14.88
N GLU A 458 7.47 13.03 15.08
CA GLU A 458 7.88 13.50 16.41
C GLU A 458 7.23 14.84 16.81
N LYS A 459 6.82 15.65 15.81
CA LYS A 459 6.33 17.01 16.06
C LYS A 459 4.83 17.19 15.81
N ASP A 460 4.28 16.46 14.84
CA ASP A 460 2.91 16.70 14.38
C ASP A 460 1.87 15.79 15.04
N LEU A 461 2.28 14.84 15.88
CA LEU A 461 1.34 13.95 16.56
C LEU A 461 0.46 14.70 17.57
N PRO A 462 -0.85 14.43 17.60
CA PRO A 462 -1.78 15.07 18.53
C PRO A 462 -1.78 14.43 19.92
N GLY A 463 -0.62 14.07 20.44
CA GLY A 463 -0.50 13.45 21.76
C GLY A 463 0.91 12.92 22.02
N LYS A 464 1.10 12.41 23.21
CA LYS A 464 2.41 11.93 23.67
C LYS A 464 2.78 10.61 23.00
N MET A 465 4.01 10.50 22.52
CA MET A 465 4.60 9.26 22.01
C MET A 465 5.36 8.53 23.12
N PHE A 466 5.12 7.24 23.22
CA PHE A 466 5.82 6.32 24.12
C PHE A 466 6.57 5.27 23.30
N ARG A 467 7.84 5.08 23.58
CA ARG A 467 8.68 4.01 23.02
C ARG A 467 8.88 2.85 24.00
N ASN A 468 8.68 3.12 25.30
CA ASN A 468 8.79 2.16 26.38
C ASN A 468 7.41 1.79 26.93
N TYR A 469 7.18 0.49 27.16
CA TYR A 469 5.92 0.00 27.67
C TYR A 469 5.63 0.46 29.09
N GLY A 470 6.62 0.46 29.99
CA GLY A 470 6.43 0.87 31.39
C GLY A 470 5.96 2.32 31.51
N ASP A 471 6.46 3.22 30.67
CA ASP A 471 6.03 4.64 30.65
C ASP A 471 4.59 4.77 30.14
N LEU A 472 4.21 3.98 29.16
CA LEU A 472 2.82 3.91 28.67
C LEU A 472 1.89 3.37 29.74
N GLU A 473 2.24 2.26 30.38
CA GLU A 473 1.44 1.65 31.46
C GLU A 473 1.23 2.62 32.61
N GLN A 474 2.28 3.30 33.04
CA GLN A 474 2.18 4.33 34.11
C GLN A 474 1.22 5.46 33.68
N TYR A 475 1.30 5.92 32.46
CA TYR A 475 0.40 6.97 31.93
C TYR A 475 -1.06 6.50 31.91
N ILE A 476 -1.33 5.31 31.40
CA ILE A 476 -2.67 4.72 31.36
C ILE A 476 -3.25 4.59 32.77
N CYS A 477 -2.49 4.02 33.67
CA CYS A 477 -2.94 3.72 35.02
C CYS A 477 -3.09 5.00 35.89
N ASN A 478 -2.40 6.08 35.56
CA ASN A 478 -2.66 7.37 36.17
C ASN A 478 -4.09 7.87 35.91
N GLY A 479 -4.62 7.65 34.72
CA GLY A 479 -6.03 7.95 34.35
C GLY A 479 -6.33 9.43 34.17
N GLU A 480 -5.34 10.32 34.17
CA GLU A 480 -5.52 11.76 33.98
C GLU A 480 -5.37 12.18 32.51
N PHE A 481 -6.32 11.81 31.68
CA PHE A 481 -6.31 12.08 30.23
C PHE A 481 -6.96 13.46 29.96
N ARG A 482 -6.19 14.55 30.11
CA ARG A 482 -6.72 15.92 30.04
C ARG A 482 -6.18 16.78 28.91
N ASP A 483 -5.05 16.38 28.30
CA ASP A 483 -4.42 17.18 27.25
C ASP A 483 -5.10 16.94 25.90
N VAL A 484 -5.96 17.88 25.51
CA VAL A 484 -6.69 17.88 24.24
C VAL A 484 -6.33 19.08 23.36
N ALA A 485 -5.47 19.97 23.81
CA ALA A 485 -5.12 21.17 23.04
C ALA A 485 -4.43 20.79 21.72
N THR A 486 -3.46 19.87 21.76
CA THR A 486 -2.78 19.35 20.58
C THR A 486 -3.74 18.61 19.64
N VAL A 487 -4.76 17.92 20.18
CA VAL A 487 -5.79 17.24 19.40
C VAL A 487 -6.64 18.25 18.63
N GLN A 488 -7.00 19.36 19.27
CA GLN A 488 -7.78 20.41 18.64
C GLN A 488 -7.01 21.12 17.52
N ASP A 489 -5.74 21.39 17.72
CA ASP A 489 -4.87 21.98 16.70
C ASP A 489 -4.70 21.02 15.51
N PHE A 490 -4.48 19.74 15.78
CA PHE A 490 -4.41 18.70 14.76
C PHE A 490 -5.71 18.59 13.95
N ARG A 491 -6.87 18.56 14.63
CA ARG A 491 -8.18 18.57 14.00
C ARG A 491 -8.35 19.79 13.09
N ASN A 492 -8.05 20.98 13.58
CA ASN A 492 -8.16 22.24 12.83
C ASN A 492 -7.27 22.22 11.57
N ARG A 493 -6.09 21.61 11.67
CA ARG A 493 -5.13 21.52 10.56
C ARG A 493 -5.53 20.49 9.50
N TYR A 494 -5.98 19.31 9.90
CA TYR A 494 -6.15 18.19 8.97
C TYR A 494 -7.61 17.78 8.72
N MET A 495 -8.52 18.19 9.59
CA MET A 495 -9.93 17.80 9.54
C MET A 495 -10.89 19.00 9.46
N SER A 496 -10.38 20.14 8.99
CA SER A 496 -11.13 21.41 8.99
C SER A 496 -12.41 21.36 8.16
N ALA A 497 -12.51 20.50 7.17
CA ALA A 497 -13.69 20.32 6.33
C ALA A 497 -14.65 19.23 6.84
N CYS A 498 -14.33 18.53 7.94
CA CYS A 498 -15.15 17.48 8.53
C CYS A 498 -16.03 18.06 9.66
N ASP A 499 -17.16 18.64 9.31
CA ASP A 499 -18.12 19.31 10.21
C ASP A 499 -19.48 18.59 10.33
N GLY A 500 -19.57 17.35 9.81
CA GLY A 500 -20.81 16.56 9.77
C GLY A 500 -21.67 16.75 8.52
N LYS A 501 -21.20 17.56 7.55
CA LYS A 501 -21.91 17.85 6.29
C LYS A 501 -21.10 17.48 5.04
N SER A 502 -20.07 16.65 5.19
CA SER A 502 -19.21 16.25 4.07
C SER A 502 -20.00 15.52 2.98
N GLY A 503 -20.89 14.61 3.38
CA GLY A 503 -21.74 13.86 2.46
C GLY A 503 -22.72 14.74 1.69
N GLU A 504 -23.28 15.79 2.33
CA GLU A 504 -24.17 16.76 1.70
C GLU A 504 -23.43 17.59 0.65
N ARG A 505 -22.26 18.15 1.02
CA ARG A 505 -21.42 18.93 0.08
C ARG A 505 -21.01 18.11 -1.12
N LEU A 506 -20.62 16.85 -0.90
CA LEU A 506 -20.20 15.97 -1.98
C LEU A 506 -21.35 15.50 -2.85
N ALA A 507 -22.53 15.22 -2.29
CA ALA A 507 -23.70 14.90 -3.08
C ALA A 507 -24.05 16.06 -4.02
N HIS A 508 -24.05 17.30 -3.52
CA HIS A 508 -24.26 18.51 -4.33
C HIS A 508 -23.20 18.65 -5.42
N ALA A 509 -21.90 18.55 -5.08
CA ALA A 509 -20.82 18.66 -6.05
C ALA A 509 -20.85 17.59 -7.14
N VAL A 510 -21.27 16.37 -6.80
CA VAL A 510 -21.44 15.26 -7.77
C VAL A 510 -22.64 15.51 -8.69
N GLU A 511 -23.72 16.10 -8.19
CA GLU A 511 -24.89 16.49 -8.98
C GLU A 511 -24.58 17.68 -9.88
N GLU A 512 -23.80 18.67 -9.44
CA GLU A 512 -23.33 19.77 -10.30
C GLU A 512 -22.51 19.24 -11.50
N LEU A 513 -21.60 18.26 -11.27
CA LEU A 513 -20.85 17.62 -12.36
C LEU A 513 -21.75 16.86 -13.36
N LEU A 514 -22.96 16.52 -12.96
CA LEU A 514 -23.95 15.87 -13.84
C LEU A 514 -24.58 16.89 -14.81
N GLU A 515 -24.64 18.15 -14.42
CA GLU A 515 -25.20 19.25 -15.24
C GLU A 515 -24.19 19.83 -16.23
N GLU A 516 -22.88 19.77 -15.93
CA GLU A 516 -21.80 20.15 -16.85
C GLU A 516 -21.76 19.25 -18.12
#